data_76007f80899fb0c4f88893720b8821f6
#
_entry.id   76007f80899fb0c4f88893720b8821f6
#
_cell.length_a   1.000
_cell.length_b   1.000
_cell.length_c   1.000
_cell.angle_alpha   90.00
_cell.angle_beta   90.00
_cell.angle_gamma   90.00
#
_symmetry.space_group_name_H-M   'P 1'
#
loop_
_entity.id
_entity.type
_entity.pdbx_description
1 polymer ?
#
loop_
_entity_poly.entity_id
_entity_poly.type
_entity_poly.pdbx_seq_one_letter_code
_entity_poly.pdbx_strand_id
1 'polypeptide(L)'
;MLLFSIHLFYGQSSEKNEYPSSFWLSLSAKEKISFVNGAYSAMSVLKNEHKKEVAKQYLHDKNWIEPYYIERYYSVIEEYHSEKVGYDIQIITMHMDAFYANSDNLNIPIMDALKVVSLMQDGMREKANLRPLQLQRKYQF
;
A
#
# COMPACT_ATOMS: atom_id res chain seq x y z
N MET A 1 46.65 -27.64 -32.41
CA MET A 1 45.91 -27.97 -31.19
C MET A 1 45.66 -26.65 -30.45
N LEU A 2 44.53 -26.01 -30.67
CA LEU A 2 44.15 -24.68 -30.15
C LEU A 2 43.27 -24.90 -28.91
N LEU A 3 43.82 -24.52 -27.77
CA LEU A 3 43.08 -24.53 -26.47
C LEU A 3 42.26 -23.25 -26.38
N PHE A 4 40.93 -23.40 -26.49
CA PHE A 4 39.98 -22.32 -26.17
C PHE A 4 39.79 -22.25 -24.64
N SER A 5 40.28 -21.19 -24.06
CA SER A 5 40.05 -20.86 -22.62
C SER A 5 38.70 -20.18 -22.50
N ILE A 6 37.69 -20.90 -21.97
CA ILE A 6 36.39 -20.32 -21.67
C ILE A 6 36.52 -19.63 -20.32
N HIS A 7 36.57 -18.29 -20.34
CA HIS A 7 36.42 -17.49 -19.15
C HIS A 7 34.93 -17.41 -18.82
N LEU A 8 34.49 -18.21 -17.82
CA LEU A 8 33.21 -18.05 -17.16
C LEU A 8 33.24 -16.73 -16.37
N PHE A 9 32.63 -15.69 -16.93
CA PHE A 9 32.27 -14.50 -16.18
C PHE A 9 31.14 -14.88 -15.20
N TYR A 10 31.50 -15.24 -13.97
CA TYR A 10 30.54 -15.18 -12.86
C TYR A 10 30.27 -13.70 -12.60
N GLY A 11 29.15 -13.22 -13.13
CA GLY A 11 28.58 -11.96 -12.71
C GLY A 11 28.21 -12.09 -11.23
N GLN A 12 29.02 -11.49 -10.36
CA GLN A 12 28.59 -11.19 -9.00
C GLN A 12 27.43 -10.22 -9.13
N SER A 13 26.19 -10.73 -9.06
CA SER A 13 25.05 -9.92 -8.70
C SER A 13 25.32 -9.44 -7.27
N SER A 14 25.79 -8.20 -7.11
CA SER A 14 25.71 -7.53 -5.84
C SER A 14 24.24 -7.56 -5.45
N GLU A 15 23.86 -8.34 -4.43
CA GLU A 15 22.62 -8.15 -3.72
C GLU A 15 22.64 -6.71 -3.18
N LYS A 16 22.15 -5.77 -4.01
CA LYS A 16 21.70 -4.49 -3.49
C LYS A 16 20.61 -4.84 -2.50
N ASN A 17 20.83 -4.57 -1.21
CA ASN A 17 19.75 -4.49 -0.25
C ASN A 17 18.74 -3.48 -0.79
N GLU A 18 17.76 -3.96 -1.59
CA GLU A 18 16.70 -3.12 -2.11
C GLU A 18 15.74 -2.85 -0.96
N TYR A 19 15.62 -1.58 -0.62
CA TYR A 19 14.59 -1.15 0.33
C TYR A 19 13.20 -1.51 -0.22
N PRO A 20 12.22 -1.82 0.63
CA PRO A 20 10.83 -1.99 0.22
C PRO A 20 10.28 -0.81 -0.59
N SER A 21 10.80 0.41 -0.35
CA SER A 21 10.49 1.62 -1.11
C SER A 21 11.11 1.67 -2.51
N SER A 22 12.11 0.84 -2.83
CA SER A 22 12.85 0.92 -4.11
C SER A 22 11.94 0.79 -5.31
N PHE A 23 10.91 -0.06 -5.22
CA PHE A 23 9.90 -0.17 -6.28
C PHE A 23 9.21 1.19 -6.53
N TRP A 24 8.68 1.84 -5.50
CA TRP A 24 8.03 3.15 -5.61
C TRP A 24 8.96 4.21 -6.20
N LEU A 25 10.20 4.27 -5.71
CA LEU A 25 11.20 5.25 -6.12
C LEU A 25 11.65 5.06 -7.58
N SER A 26 11.54 3.85 -8.12
CA SER A 26 11.86 3.56 -9.51
C SER A 26 10.76 3.95 -10.51
N LEU A 27 9.52 4.16 -10.05
CA LEU A 27 8.38 4.47 -10.90
C LEU A 27 8.43 5.92 -11.41
N SER A 28 8.06 6.11 -12.67
CA SER A 28 7.74 7.42 -13.23
C SER A 28 6.46 8.00 -12.59
N ALA A 29 6.25 9.31 -12.70
CA ALA A 29 5.06 9.96 -12.17
C ALA A 29 3.75 9.33 -12.68
N LYS A 30 3.69 8.94 -13.96
CA LYS A 30 2.53 8.29 -14.57
C LYS A 30 2.29 6.89 -13.99
N GLU A 31 3.35 6.13 -13.76
CA GLU A 31 3.26 4.79 -13.16
C GLU A 31 2.81 4.86 -11.70
N LYS A 32 3.29 5.85 -10.93
CA LYS A 32 2.84 6.11 -9.56
C LYS A 32 1.35 6.38 -9.50
N ILE A 33 0.83 7.25 -10.37
CA ILE A 33 -0.60 7.52 -10.49
C ILE A 33 -1.37 6.24 -10.83
N SER A 34 -0.89 5.46 -11.80
CA SER A 34 -1.51 4.20 -12.21
C SER A 34 -1.52 3.17 -11.09
N PHE A 35 -0.43 3.08 -10.31
CA PHE A 35 -0.33 2.21 -9.15
C PHE A 35 -1.37 2.56 -8.08
N VAL A 36 -1.43 3.83 -7.66
CA VAL A 36 -2.38 4.28 -6.62
C VAL A 36 -3.82 4.09 -7.09
N ASN A 37 -4.12 4.45 -8.34
CA ASN A 37 -5.44 4.24 -8.92
C ASN A 37 -5.84 2.76 -8.94
N GLY A 38 -4.91 1.88 -9.33
CA GLY A 38 -5.12 0.43 -9.31
C GLY A 38 -5.37 -0.11 -7.91
N ALA A 39 -4.57 0.33 -6.93
CA ALA A 39 -4.74 -0.07 -5.54
C ALA A 39 -6.10 0.38 -4.96
N TYR A 40 -6.48 1.63 -5.17
CA TYR A 40 -7.76 2.17 -4.72
C TYR A 40 -8.94 1.47 -5.38
N SER A 41 -8.86 1.26 -6.69
CA SER A 41 -9.90 0.55 -7.45
C SER A 41 -10.08 -0.88 -6.96
N ALA A 42 -8.98 -1.61 -6.75
CA ALA A 42 -9.02 -2.98 -6.25
C ALA A 42 -9.67 -3.07 -4.86
N MET A 43 -9.29 -2.17 -3.94
CA MET A 43 -9.87 -2.12 -2.59
C MET A 43 -11.37 -1.81 -2.63
N SER A 44 -11.79 -0.86 -3.47
CA SER A 44 -13.19 -0.49 -3.64
C SER A 44 -14.01 -1.64 -4.22
N VAL A 45 -13.50 -2.33 -5.23
CA VAL A 45 -14.17 -3.50 -5.84
C VAL A 45 -14.32 -4.62 -4.81
N LEU A 46 -13.24 -4.99 -4.12
CA LEU A 46 -13.27 -6.06 -3.12
C LEU A 46 -14.21 -5.75 -1.97
N LYS A 47 -14.22 -4.51 -1.48
CA LYS A 47 -15.17 -4.05 -0.45
C LYS A 47 -16.62 -4.20 -0.93
N ASN A 48 -16.91 -3.75 -2.16
CA ASN A 48 -18.26 -3.81 -2.71
C ASN A 48 -18.73 -5.24 -2.96
N GLU A 49 -17.87 -6.11 -3.49
CA GLU A 49 -18.22 -7.52 -3.67
C GLU A 49 -18.46 -8.21 -2.33
N HIS A 50 -17.60 -7.97 -1.33
CA HIS A 50 -17.82 -8.52 0.00
C HIS A 50 -19.15 -8.02 0.63
N LYS A 51 -19.48 -6.72 0.48
CA LYS A 51 -20.78 -6.18 0.94
C LYS A 51 -21.97 -6.90 0.28
N LYS A 52 -21.88 -7.22 -1.02
CA LYS A 52 -22.92 -7.99 -1.71
C LYS A 52 -23.07 -9.40 -1.13
N GLU A 53 -21.95 -10.08 -0.84
CA GLU A 53 -21.98 -11.42 -0.24
C GLU A 53 -22.57 -11.39 1.19
N VAL A 54 -22.19 -10.39 1.99
CA VAL A 54 -22.78 -10.17 3.33
C VAL A 54 -24.30 -9.93 3.23
N ALA A 55 -24.74 -9.09 2.28
CA ALA A 55 -26.16 -8.82 2.09
C ALA A 55 -26.98 -10.08 1.74
N LYS A 56 -26.38 -11.08 1.08
CA LYS A 56 -27.06 -12.35 0.79
C LYS A 56 -27.39 -13.15 2.06
N GLN A 57 -26.65 -12.96 3.17
CA GLN A 57 -26.93 -13.65 4.42
C GLN A 57 -28.30 -13.25 4.98
N TYR A 58 -28.68 -11.98 4.88
CA TYR A 58 -30.02 -11.50 5.27
C TYR A 58 -31.15 -12.10 4.43
N LEU A 59 -30.85 -12.50 3.18
CA LEU A 59 -31.85 -13.17 2.33
C LEU A 59 -32.06 -14.62 2.77
N HIS A 60 -31.05 -15.27 3.31
CA HIS A 60 -31.12 -16.66 3.77
C HIS A 60 -31.68 -16.76 5.19
N ASP A 61 -31.33 -15.82 6.08
CA ASP A 61 -31.80 -15.78 7.45
C ASP A 61 -32.13 -14.34 7.85
N LYS A 62 -33.44 -14.04 7.97
CA LYS A 62 -33.92 -12.71 8.36
C LYS A 62 -33.52 -12.29 9.80
N ASN A 63 -33.16 -13.25 10.63
CA ASN A 63 -32.71 -13.01 11.99
C ASN A 63 -31.17 -12.96 12.10
N TRP A 64 -30.46 -13.06 10.95
CA TRP A 64 -29.01 -13.00 10.95
C TRP A 64 -28.54 -11.63 11.46
N ILE A 65 -27.64 -11.67 12.43
CA ILE A 65 -27.00 -10.48 12.99
C ILE A 65 -25.60 -10.37 12.40
N GLU A 66 -25.30 -9.22 11.78
CA GLU A 66 -23.98 -8.96 11.20
C GLU A 66 -22.90 -9.04 12.30
N PRO A 67 -21.90 -9.92 12.16
CA PRO A 67 -20.81 -10.00 13.11
C PRO A 67 -19.97 -8.72 13.13
N TYR A 68 -19.58 -8.25 14.30
CA TYR A 68 -18.78 -7.03 14.52
C TYR A 68 -17.50 -6.97 13.64
N TYR A 69 -16.87 -8.11 13.38
CA TYR A 69 -15.64 -8.13 12.59
C TYR A 69 -15.84 -7.68 11.14
N ILE A 70 -17.06 -7.76 10.59
CA ILE A 70 -17.39 -7.30 9.22
C ILE A 70 -17.29 -5.77 9.15
N GLU A 71 -17.91 -5.06 10.10
CA GLU A 71 -17.80 -3.61 10.21
C GLU A 71 -16.33 -3.20 10.42
N ARG A 72 -15.62 -3.91 11.29
CA ARG A 72 -14.19 -3.68 11.53
C ARG A 72 -13.35 -3.90 10.29
N TYR A 73 -13.68 -4.92 9.48
CA TYR A 73 -13.00 -5.19 8.21
C TYR A 73 -13.15 -4.01 7.23
N TYR A 74 -14.36 -3.46 7.09
CA TYR A 74 -14.56 -2.29 6.23
C TYR A 74 -13.81 -1.06 6.73
N SER A 75 -13.82 -0.80 8.03
CA SER A 75 -13.07 0.32 8.59
C SER A 75 -11.56 0.19 8.38
N VAL A 76 -11.01 -1.03 8.36
CA VAL A 76 -9.60 -1.27 8.05
C VAL A 76 -9.32 -1.02 6.57
N ILE A 77 -10.21 -1.44 5.65
CA ILE A 77 -10.05 -1.17 4.21
C ILE A 77 -10.08 0.34 3.94
N GLU A 78 -10.98 1.07 4.59
CA GLU A 78 -11.11 2.52 4.47
C GLU A 78 -9.85 3.28 4.91
N GLU A 79 -9.07 2.73 5.81
CA GLU A 79 -7.77 3.32 6.18
C GLU A 79 -6.74 3.34 5.03
N TYR A 80 -6.91 2.51 3.99
CA TYR A 80 -6.03 2.46 2.82
C TYR A 80 -6.49 3.34 1.66
N HIS A 81 -7.68 3.92 1.75
CA HIS A 81 -8.32 4.65 0.66
C HIS A 81 -8.81 6.01 1.16
N SER A 82 -8.23 7.10 0.66
CA SER A 82 -8.70 8.44 1.03
C SER A 82 -10.01 8.78 0.32
N GLU A 83 -11.05 9.04 1.09
CA GLU A 83 -12.35 9.49 0.57
C GLU A 83 -12.32 10.98 0.18
N LYS A 84 -11.46 11.77 0.83
CA LYS A 84 -11.37 13.22 0.59
C LYS A 84 -10.59 13.61 -0.66
N VAL A 85 -9.76 12.72 -1.16
CA VAL A 85 -8.99 12.96 -2.39
C VAL A 85 -9.89 12.95 -3.62
N GLY A 86 -11.03 12.25 -3.58
CA GLY A 86 -11.92 12.12 -4.72
C GLY A 86 -11.19 11.51 -5.92
N TYR A 87 -11.16 12.25 -7.04
CA TYR A 87 -10.50 11.80 -8.28
C TYR A 87 -9.05 12.30 -8.41
N ASP A 88 -8.55 13.11 -7.50
CA ASP A 88 -7.19 13.67 -7.59
C ASP A 88 -6.14 12.76 -6.94
N ILE A 89 -5.91 11.62 -7.58
CA ILE A 89 -4.90 10.62 -7.18
C ILE A 89 -3.49 11.22 -7.16
N GLN A 90 -3.24 12.29 -7.90
CA GLN A 90 -1.93 12.95 -7.95
C GLN A 90 -1.52 13.47 -6.58
N ILE A 91 -2.46 13.96 -5.77
CA ILE A 91 -2.18 14.42 -4.40
C ILE A 91 -1.59 13.26 -3.56
N ILE A 92 -2.15 12.06 -3.67
CA ILE A 92 -1.65 10.88 -2.95
C ILE A 92 -0.23 10.53 -3.41
N THR A 93 0.04 10.57 -4.72
CA THR A 93 1.38 10.26 -5.23
C THR A 93 2.42 11.28 -4.75
N MET A 94 2.09 12.56 -4.70
CA MET A 94 2.97 13.61 -4.16
C MET A 94 3.26 13.40 -2.66
N HIS A 95 2.26 13.03 -1.88
CA HIS A 95 2.44 12.73 -0.46
C HIS A 95 3.23 11.45 -0.22
N MET A 96 3.09 10.43 -1.07
CA MET A 96 3.92 9.23 -1.06
C MET A 96 5.39 9.55 -1.36
N ASP A 97 5.65 10.45 -2.32
CA ASP A 97 7.00 10.92 -2.62
C ASP A 97 7.61 11.67 -1.43
N ALA A 98 6.83 12.55 -0.80
CA ALA A 98 7.25 13.26 0.41
C ALA A 98 7.49 12.29 1.59
N PHE A 99 6.68 11.24 1.73
CA PHE A 99 6.85 10.22 2.76
C PHE A 99 8.19 9.48 2.62
N TYR A 100 8.54 9.06 1.41
CA TYR A 100 9.81 8.36 1.13
C TYR A 100 11.01 9.29 0.93
N ALA A 101 10.83 10.61 0.94
CA ALA A 101 11.94 11.56 1.02
C ALA A 101 12.64 11.50 2.40
N ASN A 102 11.95 11.00 3.44
CA ASN A 102 12.57 10.71 4.73
C ASN A 102 13.24 9.33 4.70
N SER A 103 14.57 9.30 4.94
CA SER A 103 15.38 8.07 4.95
C SER A 103 14.86 7.01 5.92
N ASP A 104 14.29 7.43 7.06
CA ASP A 104 13.76 6.53 8.08
C ASP A 104 12.53 5.73 7.62
N ASN A 105 11.92 6.15 6.51
CA ASN A 105 10.75 5.51 5.93
C ASN A 105 11.07 4.51 4.81
N LEU A 106 12.33 4.42 4.36
CA LEU A 106 12.70 3.58 3.20
C LEU A 106 12.42 2.09 3.40
N ASN A 107 12.46 1.62 4.64
CA ASN A 107 12.15 0.23 4.99
C ASN A 107 10.63 -0.06 5.12
N ILE A 108 9.78 0.96 5.04
CA ILE A 108 8.33 0.79 5.16
C ILE A 108 7.76 0.29 3.83
N PRO A 109 7.02 -0.84 3.83
CA PRO A 109 6.37 -1.34 2.62
C PRO A 109 5.39 -0.34 2.02
N ILE A 110 5.27 -0.35 0.69
CA ILE A 110 4.49 0.62 -0.08
C ILE A 110 3.01 0.69 0.34
N MET A 111 2.40 -0.45 0.68
CA MET A 111 0.99 -0.46 1.12
C MET A 111 0.82 0.13 2.52
N ASP A 112 1.78 -0.05 3.43
CA ASP A 112 1.77 0.60 4.74
C ASP A 112 1.97 2.13 4.61
N ALA A 113 2.84 2.57 3.70
CA ALA A 113 3.02 3.98 3.37
C ALA A 113 1.74 4.58 2.76
N LEU A 114 1.11 3.90 1.81
CA LEU A 114 -0.16 4.32 1.20
C LEU A 114 -1.25 4.50 2.25
N LYS A 115 -1.33 3.58 3.22
CA LYS A 115 -2.26 3.69 4.35
C LYS A 115 -2.03 4.95 5.19
N VAL A 116 -0.77 5.24 5.54
CA VAL A 116 -0.42 6.45 6.31
C VAL A 116 -0.82 7.70 5.56
N VAL A 117 -0.46 7.78 4.28
CA VAL A 117 -0.74 8.93 3.42
C VAL A 117 -2.25 9.14 3.25
N SER A 118 -3.03 8.08 3.05
CA SER A 118 -4.49 8.14 2.94
C SER A 118 -5.13 8.67 4.23
N LEU A 119 -4.69 8.18 5.40
CA LEU A 119 -5.15 8.66 6.71
C LEU A 119 -4.82 10.14 6.93
N MET A 120 -3.62 10.58 6.52
CA MET A 120 -3.23 12.01 6.60
C MET A 120 -4.15 12.87 5.75
N GLN A 121 -4.43 12.43 4.53
CA GLN A 121 -5.29 13.16 3.60
C GLN A 121 -6.73 13.29 4.12
N ASP A 122 -7.25 12.26 4.78
CA ASP A 122 -8.57 12.28 5.38
C ASP A 122 -8.66 13.07 6.68
N GLY A 123 -7.55 13.64 7.12
CA GLY A 123 -7.47 14.48 8.32
C GLY A 123 -7.46 13.69 9.62
N MET A 124 -7.21 12.40 9.57
CA MET A 124 -7.02 11.54 10.76
C MET A 124 -5.62 11.73 11.36
N ARG A 125 -5.28 13.00 11.68
CA ARG A 125 -3.91 13.42 12.04
C ARG A 125 -3.32 12.64 13.21
N GLU A 126 -4.08 12.33 14.23
CA GLU A 126 -3.57 11.58 15.39
C GLU A 126 -3.09 10.19 14.98
N LYS A 127 -3.91 9.44 14.24
CA LYS A 127 -3.53 8.12 13.72
C LYS A 127 -2.37 8.22 12.73
N ALA A 128 -2.41 9.22 11.85
CA ALA A 128 -1.41 9.42 10.81
C ALA A 128 -0.03 9.82 11.37
N ASN A 129 0.03 10.60 12.45
CA ASN A 129 1.29 11.03 13.07
C ASN A 129 1.97 9.93 13.87
N LEU A 130 1.20 9.07 14.53
CA LEU A 130 1.75 7.96 15.32
C LEU A 130 2.18 6.76 14.46
N ARG A 131 1.49 6.55 13.35
CA ARG A 131 1.69 5.37 12.49
C ARG A 131 3.09 5.29 11.88
N PRO A 132 3.69 6.36 11.31
CA PRO A 132 5.05 6.30 10.78
C PRO A 132 6.07 5.86 11.82
N LEU A 133 6.02 6.39 13.03
CA LEU A 133 6.92 6.02 14.11
C LEU A 133 6.78 4.54 14.51
N GLN A 134 5.54 4.03 14.53
CA GLN A 134 5.27 2.61 14.80
C GLN A 134 5.81 1.72 13.67
N LEU A 135 5.65 2.13 12.42
CA LEU A 135 6.14 1.41 11.25
C LEU A 135 7.66 1.46 11.15
N GLN A 136 8.28 2.62 11.40
CA GLN A 136 9.74 2.73 11.50
C GLN A 136 10.29 1.73 12.50
N ARG A 137 9.75 1.68 13.73
CA ARG A 137 10.17 0.71 14.76
C ARG A 137 9.93 -0.74 14.33
N LYS A 138 8.83 -1.02 13.64
CA LYS A 138 8.49 -2.37 13.16
C LYS A 138 9.46 -2.85 12.08
N TYR A 139 9.93 -1.95 11.21
CA TYR A 139 10.75 -2.26 10.04
C TYR A 139 12.21 -1.78 10.16
N GLN A 140 12.61 -1.21 11.30
CA GLN A 140 14.03 -1.01 11.63
C GLN A 140 14.63 -2.35 12.05
N PHE A 141 15.61 -2.81 11.27
CA PHE A 141 16.49 -3.93 11.61
C PHE A 141 17.90 -3.43 11.83
#